data_86e012e751f7f134fe9094672ff72e32
#
_entry.id   86e012e751f7f134fe9094672ff72e32
#
_cell.length_a   1.000
_cell.length_b   1.000
_cell.length_c   1.000
_cell.angle_alpha   90.00
_cell.angle_beta   90.00
_cell.angle_gamma   90.00
#
_symmetry.space_group_name_H-M   'P 1'
#
loop_
_entity.id
_entity.type
_entity.pdbx_description
1 polymer ?
#
loop_
_entity_poly.entity_id
_entity_poly.type
_entity_poly.pdbx_seq_one_letter_code
_entity_poly.pdbx_strand_id
1 'polypeptide(L)'
;MNYLVCRKDLFNKLISTFEQGFNIQNRNQNLKVYHSISEFKNVSRPILTTGTFDGVHFGHKIIINRLKEIAQNQKGETVLITFSPHPRMVLFPDDHQLQLINTMEEKIKLLEQAGIEHLIIHPFTKDFSRTTSMQFVRDIIVNQLNIHKLVIGYNH
;
A
#
# COMPACT_ATOMS: atom_id res chain seq x y z
N MET A 1 -11.81 -20.66 -31.82
CA MET A 1 -12.64 -20.52 -30.58
C MET A 1 -11.95 -21.32 -29.50
N ASN A 2 -10.94 -20.74 -28.85
CA ASN A 2 -10.12 -21.42 -27.82
C ASN A 2 -10.57 -20.94 -26.44
N TYR A 3 -11.32 -21.80 -25.76
CA TYR A 3 -11.64 -21.59 -24.35
C TYR A 3 -10.39 -21.88 -23.52
N LEU A 4 -9.93 -20.87 -22.78
CA LEU A 4 -8.88 -21.03 -21.77
C LEU A 4 -9.48 -21.82 -20.60
N VAL A 5 -9.23 -23.13 -20.57
CA VAL A 5 -9.56 -23.97 -19.42
C VAL A 5 -8.59 -23.58 -18.31
N CYS A 6 -9.06 -22.83 -17.35
CA CYS A 6 -8.32 -22.56 -16.12
C CYS A 6 -8.11 -23.90 -15.39
N ARG A 7 -6.87 -24.44 -15.40
CA ARG A 7 -6.56 -25.70 -14.73
C ARG A 7 -6.81 -25.55 -13.25
N LYS A 8 -7.71 -26.37 -12.71
CA LYS A 8 -8.00 -26.47 -11.26
C LYS A 8 -6.73 -26.59 -10.43
N ASP A 9 -5.70 -27.21 -10.97
CA ASP A 9 -4.41 -27.40 -10.31
C ASP A 9 -3.65 -26.11 -10.07
N LEU A 10 -3.77 -25.12 -10.98
CA LEU A 10 -3.14 -23.80 -10.82
C LEU A 10 -3.88 -22.99 -9.73
N PHE A 11 -5.20 -23.10 -9.70
CA PHE A 11 -6.04 -22.45 -8.70
C PHE A 11 -5.81 -23.02 -7.30
N ASN A 12 -5.76 -24.36 -7.18
CA ASN A 12 -5.47 -25.04 -5.91
C ASN A 12 -4.03 -24.78 -5.43
N LYS A 13 -3.07 -24.68 -6.35
CA LYS A 13 -1.68 -24.32 -6.05
C LYS A 13 -1.57 -22.86 -5.58
N LEU A 14 -2.35 -21.95 -6.18
CA LEU A 14 -2.48 -20.58 -5.72
C LEU A 14 -3.09 -20.50 -4.32
N ILE A 15 -4.17 -21.25 -4.04
CA ILE A 15 -4.81 -21.30 -2.72
C ILE A 15 -3.87 -21.89 -1.68
N SER A 16 -3.22 -23.03 -1.96
CA SER A 16 -2.28 -23.66 -1.01
C SER A 16 -1.06 -22.78 -0.73
N THR A 17 -0.55 -22.06 -1.73
CA THR A 17 0.52 -21.08 -1.53
C THR A 17 0.02 -19.88 -0.71
N PHE A 18 -1.27 -19.54 -0.86
CA PHE A 18 -1.92 -18.49 -0.07
C PHE A 18 -2.11 -18.91 1.39
N GLU A 19 -2.51 -20.16 1.64
CA GLU A 19 -2.69 -20.70 3.00
C GLU A 19 -1.36 -20.91 3.72
N GLN A 20 -0.30 -21.32 3.00
CA GLN A 20 1.06 -21.43 3.56
C GLN A 20 1.71 -20.06 3.82
N GLY A 21 1.34 -19.02 3.05
CA GLY A 21 1.73 -17.62 3.33
C GLY A 21 1.02 -17.02 4.53
N PHE A 22 -0.06 -17.64 5.01
CA PHE A 22 -0.83 -17.19 6.17
C PHE A 22 -0.25 -17.68 7.51
N ASN A 23 0.81 -18.47 7.49
CA ASN A 23 1.54 -18.84 8.71
C ASN A 23 2.48 -17.68 9.10
N ILE A 24 1.85 -16.58 9.50
CA ILE A 24 2.51 -15.42 10.08
C ILE A 24 3.03 -15.85 11.43
N GLN A 25 4.33 -16.08 11.52
CA GLN A 25 4.99 -15.92 12.81
C GLN A 25 4.63 -14.52 13.31
N ASN A 26 3.79 -14.47 14.35
CA ASN A 26 3.44 -13.26 15.10
C ASN A 26 4.72 -12.56 15.57
N ARG A 27 5.34 -11.76 14.71
CA ARG A 27 6.08 -10.62 15.18
C ARG A 27 5.01 -9.63 15.62
N ASN A 28 4.98 -9.29 16.89
CA ASN A 28 4.27 -8.13 17.42
C ASN A 28 4.84 -6.87 16.71
N GLN A 29 4.44 -6.65 15.47
CA GLN A 29 4.83 -5.47 14.71
C GLN A 29 3.73 -4.45 14.96
N ASN A 30 3.96 -3.54 15.90
CA ASN A 30 3.13 -2.36 16.03
C ASN A 30 3.32 -1.51 14.77
N LEU A 31 2.25 -1.31 14.01
CA LEU A 31 2.23 -0.40 12.88
C LEU A 31 2.58 1.02 13.36
N LYS A 32 3.64 1.59 12.80
CA LYS A 32 3.99 3.00 13.04
C LYS A 32 3.24 3.88 12.06
N VAL A 33 2.44 4.80 12.58
CA VAL A 33 1.65 5.74 11.77
C VAL A 33 2.31 7.11 11.78
N TYR A 34 2.43 7.71 10.59
CA TYR A 34 2.95 9.04 10.34
C TYR A 34 1.87 9.88 9.66
N HIS A 35 1.68 11.11 10.09
CA HIS A 35 0.64 12.00 9.56
C HIS A 35 1.13 12.89 8.41
N SER A 36 2.40 12.78 8.07
CA SER A 36 2.97 13.44 6.89
C SER A 36 4.23 12.71 6.40
N ILE A 37 4.59 12.94 5.16
CA ILE A 37 5.85 12.47 4.57
C ILE A 37 7.06 13.02 5.36
N SER A 38 6.97 14.23 5.91
CA SER A 38 8.06 14.87 6.64
C SER A 38 8.37 14.22 8.00
N GLU A 39 7.43 13.47 8.57
CA GLU A 39 7.62 12.73 9.83
C GLU A 39 8.37 11.42 9.63
N PHE A 40 8.37 10.88 8.41
CA PHE A 40 9.00 9.59 8.11
C PHE A 40 10.52 9.73 8.05
N LYS A 41 11.23 9.11 8.97
CA LYS A 41 12.70 9.18 9.09
C LYS A 41 13.27 7.89 9.68
N ASN A 42 14.54 7.62 9.39
CA ASN A 42 15.35 6.59 10.05
C ASN A 42 14.81 5.17 9.87
N VAL A 43 14.24 4.85 8.70
CA VAL A 43 13.80 3.50 8.34
C VAL A 43 14.85 2.86 7.45
N SER A 44 15.22 1.62 7.77
CA SER A 44 16.25 0.90 7.04
C SER A 44 15.69 0.24 5.79
N ARG A 45 16.25 0.54 4.63
CA ARG A 45 15.85 -0.04 3.33
C ARG A 45 14.33 -0.09 3.13
N PRO A 46 13.65 1.06 3.18
CA PRO A 46 12.19 1.09 3.07
C PRO A 46 11.74 0.61 1.69
N ILE A 47 10.78 -0.34 1.68
CA ILE A 47 10.11 -0.84 0.49
C ILE A 47 8.71 -0.25 0.48
N LEU A 48 8.43 0.57 -0.51
CA LEU A 48 7.24 1.42 -0.56
C LEU A 48 6.18 0.86 -1.51
N THR A 49 4.93 1.00 -1.10
CA THR A 49 3.78 1.08 -2.02
C THR A 49 2.95 2.32 -1.72
N THR A 50 2.20 2.80 -2.70
CA THR A 50 1.32 3.98 -2.55
C THR A 50 -0.05 3.69 -3.13
N GLY A 51 -1.08 4.27 -2.54
CA GLY A 51 -2.47 4.15 -2.99
C GLY A 51 -3.48 4.49 -1.91
N THR A 52 -4.74 4.50 -2.27
CA THR A 52 -5.83 4.81 -1.34
C THR A 52 -6.13 3.66 -0.37
N PHE A 53 -5.92 2.43 -0.80
CA PHE A 53 -6.14 1.21 -0.03
C PHE A 53 -7.50 1.16 0.69
N ASP A 54 -8.53 1.68 0.03
CA ASP A 54 -9.87 1.62 0.57
C ASP A 54 -10.40 0.18 0.58
N GLY A 55 -10.95 -0.27 1.71
CA GLY A 55 -11.44 -1.62 1.93
C GLY A 55 -10.37 -2.71 2.09
N VAL A 56 -9.10 -2.43 1.87
CA VAL A 56 -7.99 -3.42 1.91
C VAL A 56 -8.40 -4.77 1.29
N HIS A 57 -9.05 -4.69 0.12
CA HIS A 57 -9.61 -5.82 -0.59
C HIS A 57 -8.52 -6.78 -1.15
N PHE A 58 -8.95 -7.86 -1.79
CA PHE A 58 -8.05 -8.91 -2.29
C PHE A 58 -6.91 -8.38 -3.18
N GLY A 59 -7.20 -7.45 -4.09
CA GLY A 59 -6.17 -6.82 -4.94
C GLY A 59 -5.11 -6.07 -4.12
N HIS A 60 -5.52 -5.35 -3.07
CA HIS A 60 -4.60 -4.69 -2.15
C HIS A 60 -3.72 -5.70 -1.40
N LYS A 61 -4.29 -6.84 -0.96
CA LYS A 61 -3.54 -7.89 -0.27
C LYS A 61 -2.46 -8.52 -1.14
N ILE A 62 -2.69 -8.65 -2.45
CA ILE A 62 -1.66 -9.13 -3.40
C ILE A 62 -0.47 -8.16 -3.41
N ILE A 63 -0.72 -6.86 -3.49
CA ILE A 63 0.33 -5.83 -3.49
C ILE A 63 1.08 -5.86 -2.15
N ILE A 64 0.36 -5.93 -1.03
CA ILE A 64 0.94 -5.98 0.32
C ILE A 64 1.80 -7.24 0.49
N ASN A 65 1.35 -8.39 0.04
CA ASN A 65 2.13 -9.63 0.11
C ASN A 65 3.41 -9.53 -0.71
N ARG A 66 3.33 -8.95 -1.92
CA ARG A 66 4.53 -8.70 -2.73
C ARG A 66 5.49 -7.72 -2.08
N LEU A 67 4.96 -6.67 -1.45
CA LEU A 67 5.75 -5.72 -0.69
C LEU A 67 6.52 -6.41 0.45
N LYS A 68 5.83 -7.25 1.23
CA LYS A 68 6.41 -8.02 2.34
C LYS A 68 7.48 -9.00 1.87
N GLU A 69 7.23 -9.73 0.79
CA GLU A 69 8.20 -10.64 0.19
C GLU A 69 9.49 -9.91 -0.19
N ILE A 70 9.38 -8.76 -0.84
CA ILE A 70 10.54 -7.95 -1.24
C ILE A 70 11.25 -7.41 0.00
N ALA A 71 10.52 -6.92 1.01
CA ALA A 71 11.09 -6.42 2.25
C ALA A 71 11.89 -7.50 2.98
N GLN A 72 11.35 -8.71 3.11
CA GLN A 72 12.06 -9.85 3.70
C GLN A 72 13.35 -10.19 2.94
N ASN A 73 13.29 -10.30 1.61
CA ASN A 73 14.43 -10.63 0.76
C ASN A 73 15.53 -9.55 0.81
N GLN A 74 15.15 -8.30 1.02
CA GLN A 74 16.09 -7.16 1.07
C GLN A 74 16.52 -6.79 2.49
N LYS A 75 16.02 -7.51 3.52
CA LYS A 75 16.19 -7.13 4.93
C LYS A 75 15.76 -5.66 5.18
N GLY A 76 14.66 -5.27 4.55
CA GLY A 76 14.07 -3.94 4.63
C GLY A 76 12.75 -3.95 5.38
N GLU A 77 12.13 -2.78 5.46
CA GLU A 77 10.87 -2.54 6.17
C GLU A 77 9.77 -2.13 5.18
N THR A 78 8.55 -2.58 5.43
CA THR A 78 7.40 -2.27 4.56
C THR A 78 6.84 -0.89 4.87
N VAL A 79 6.63 -0.09 3.83
CA VAL A 79 6.08 1.27 3.93
C VAL A 79 4.89 1.39 3.00
N LEU A 80 3.80 1.98 3.48
CA LEU A 80 2.63 2.28 2.67
C LEU A 80 2.30 3.77 2.81
N ILE A 81 2.16 4.47 1.67
CA ILE A 81 1.60 5.83 1.64
C ILE A 81 0.14 5.74 1.25
N THR A 82 -0.73 6.30 2.09
CA THR A 82 -2.13 6.60 1.76
C THR A 82 -2.42 8.09 1.94
N PHE A 83 -3.58 8.51 1.47
CA PHE A 83 -3.94 9.92 1.43
C PHE A 83 -5.23 10.19 2.21
N SER A 84 -5.27 11.32 2.92
CA SER A 84 -6.45 11.81 3.61
C SER A 84 -6.56 13.34 3.45
N PRO A 85 -7.72 13.88 3.02
CA PRO A 85 -8.89 13.16 2.52
C PRO A 85 -8.61 12.35 1.25
N HIS A 86 -9.54 11.50 0.86
CA HIS A 86 -9.40 10.70 -0.36
C HIS A 86 -9.21 11.61 -1.58
N PRO A 87 -8.25 11.32 -2.49
CA PRO A 87 -7.92 12.19 -3.63
C PRO A 87 -9.14 12.62 -4.46
N ARG A 88 -10.09 11.71 -4.71
CA ARG A 88 -11.29 12.01 -5.48
C ARG A 88 -12.18 13.06 -4.80
N MET A 89 -12.23 13.09 -3.46
CA MET A 89 -13.01 14.10 -2.73
C MET A 89 -12.45 15.52 -2.91
N VAL A 90 -11.13 15.63 -3.08
CA VAL A 90 -10.45 16.91 -3.27
C VAL A 90 -10.50 17.38 -4.73
N LEU A 91 -10.38 16.42 -5.66
CA LEU A 91 -10.37 16.70 -7.11
C LEU A 91 -11.78 16.94 -7.65
N PHE A 92 -12.77 16.27 -7.10
CA PHE A 92 -14.18 16.31 -7.53
C PHE A 92 -15.09 16.57 -6.32
N PRO A 93 -15.05 17.78 -5.73
CA PRO A 93 -15.77 18.09 -4.48
C PRO A 93 -17.31 18.00 -4.64
N ASP A 94 -17.82 18.17 -5.86
CA ASP A 94 -19.25 18.08 -6.16
C ASP A 94 -19.72 16.63 -6.43
N ASP A 95 -18.82 15.66 -6.42
CA ASP A 95 -19.15 14.24 -6.57
C ASP A 95 -19.55 13.63 -5.20
N HIS A 96 -20.83 13.77 -4.87
CA HIS A 96 -21.40 13.25 -3.62
C HIS A 96 -21.64 11.72 -3.63
N GLN A 97 -21.27 11.02 -4.71
CA GLN A 97 -21.50 9.57 -4.83
C GLN A 97 -20.35 8.73 -4.25
N LEU A 98 -19.20 9.34 -3.96
CA LEU A 98 -18.08 8.61 -3.40
C LEU A 98 -18.37 8.22 -1.95
N GLN A 99 -18.53 6.93 -1.72
CA GLN A 99 -18.59 6.34 -0.38
C GLN A 99 -17.31 5.53 -0.14
N LEU A 100 -16.62 5.82 0.95
CA LEU A 100 -15.47 5.04 1.37
C LEU A 100 -15.94 3.76 2.07
N ILE A 101 -15.26 2.65 1.80
CA ILE A 101 -15.57 1.34 2.40
C ILE A 101 -15.19 1.34 3.89
N ASN A 102 -14.10 2.02 4.24
CA ASN A 102 -13.57 2.05 5.60
C ASN A 102 -13.37 3.47 6.10
N THR A 103 -13.52 3.64 7.41
CA THR A 103 -12.96 4.78 8.13
C THR A 103 -11.43 4.71 8.14
N MET A 104 -10.75 5.79 8.51
CA MET A 104 -9.29 5.78 8.60
C MET A 104 -8.80 4.84 9.72
N GLU A 105 -9.51 4.79 10.84
CA GLU A 105 -9.21 3.91 11.97
C GLU A 105 -9.32 2.43 11.59
N GLU A 106 -10.36 2.07 10.84
CA GLU A 106 -10.54 0.71 10.33
C GLU A 106 -9.45 0.35 9.32
N LYS A 107 -9.09 1.28 8.41
CA LYS A 107 -8.01 1.12 7.45
C LYS A 107 -6.66 0.86 8.15
N ILE A 108 -6.35 1.63 9.18
CA ILE A 108 -5.13 1.44 9.99
C ILE A 108 -5.09 0.02 10.56
N LYS A 109 -6.18 -0.43 11.20
CA LYS A 109 -6.28 -1.79 11.76
C LYS A 109 -6.12 -2.88 10.70
N LEU A 110 -6.76 -2.72 9.54
CA LEU A 110 -6.66 -3.68 8.45
C LEU A 110 -5.25 -3.77 7.86
N LEU A 111 -4.55 -2.63 7.74
CA LEU A 111 -3.17 -2.58 7.25
C LEU A 111 -2.19 -3.16 8.28
N GLU A 112 -2.40 -2.92 9.57
CA GLU A 112 -1.65 -3.55 10.65
C GLU A 112 -1.81 -5.07 10.62
N GLN A 113 -3.04 -5.57 10.52
CA GLN A 113 -3.33 -6.99 10.38
C GLN A 113 -2.73 -7.60 9.11
N ALA A 114 -2.63 -6.82 8.03
CA ALA A 114 -1.98 -7.25 6.79
C ALA A 114 -0.43 -7.29 6.91
N GLY A 115 0.14 -6.76 8.02
CA GLY A 115 1.56 -6.81 8.32
C GLY A 115 2.37 -5.68 7.69
N ILE A 116 1.78 -4.50 7.53
CA ILE A 116 2.49 -3.26 7.20
C ILE A 116 3.19 -2.74 8.46
N GLU A 117 4.45 -2.33 8.35
CA GLU A 117 5.25 -1.83 9.46
C GLU A 117 5.18 -0.31 9.60
N HIS A 118 5.07 0.41 8.47
CA HIS A 118 5.02 1.87 8.43
C HIS A 118 3.89 2.35 7.52
N LEU A 119 3.00 3.18 8.06
CA LEU A 119 1.91 3.81 7.33
C LEU A 119 2.07 5.33 7.36
N ILE A 120 2.18 5.93 6.19
CA ILE A 120 2.19 7.39 6.02
C ILE A 120 0.81 7.81 5.53
N ILE A 121 0.08 8.57 6.33
CA ILE A 121 -1.20 9.18 5.98
C ILE A 121 -0.90 10.62 5.56
N HIS A 122 -0.68 10.85 4.26
CA HIS A 122 -0.29 12.18 3.78
C HIS A 122 -1.52 13.02 3.43
N PRO A 123 -1.57 14.31 3.86
CA PRO A 123 -2.62 15.22 3.48
C PRO A 123 -2.69 15.39 1.95
N PHE A 124 -3.85 15.07 1.35
CA PHE A 124 -4.05 15.29 -0.08
C PHE A 124 -4.74 16.65 -0.27
N THR A 125 -4.01 17.60 -0.81
CA THR A 125 -4.49 18.96 -1.08
C THR A 125 -4.55 19.22 -2.58
N LYS A 126 -5.26 20.30 -2.98
CA LYS A 126 -5.24 20.77 -4.39
C LYS A 126 -3.82 21.09 -4.86
N ASP A 127 -2.97 21.62 -3.99
CA ASP A 127 -1.59 21.93 -4.35
C ASP A 127 -0.78 20.64 -4.52
N PHE A 128 -0.94 19.66 -3.61
CA PHE A 128 -0.29 18.37 -3.76
C PHE A 128 -0.73 17.65 -5.05
N SER A 129 -1.99 17.77 -5.45
CA SER A 129 -2.50 17.16 -6.69
C SER A 129 -1.86 17.70 -7.98
N ARG A 130 -1.21 18.86 -7.92
CA ARG A 130 -0.45 19.44 -9.04
C ARG A 130 0.96 18.87 -9.16
N THR A 131 1.42 18.10 -8.18
CA THR A 131 2.71 17.44 -8.22
C THR A 131 2.72 16.43 -9.36
N THR A 132 3.64 16.60 -10.31
CA THR A 132 3.77 15.64 -11.42
C THR A 132 4.34 14.32 -10.93
N SER A 133 4.09 13.23 -11.68
CA SER A 133 4.64 11.91 -11.33
C SER A 133 6.15 11.93 -11.19
N MET A 134 6.85 12.70 -12.05
CA MET A 134 8.31 12.85 -11.98
C MET A 134 8.75 13.58 -10.70
N GLN A 135 8.07 14.64 -10.32
CA GLN A 135 8.35 15.34 -9.06
C GLN A 135 8.07 14.46 -7.85
N PHE A 136 6.95 13.75 -7.86
CA PHE A 136 6.61 12.81 -6.78
C PHE A 136 7.70 11.74 -6.60
N VAL A 137 8.13 11.11 -7.69
CA VAL A 137 9.18 10.08 -7.61
C VAL A 137 10.52 10.67 -7.20
N ARG A 138 10.98 11.74 -7.86
CA ARG A 138 12.31 12.30 -7.61
C ARG A 138 12.40 12.97 -6.23
N ASP A 139 11.46 13.87 -5.94
CA ASP A 139 11.60 14.76 -4.79
C ASP A 139 11.10 14.10 -3.50
N ILE A 140 10.01 13.31 -3.59
CA ILE A 140 9.42 12.66 -2.42
C ILE A 140 9.99 11.26 -2.23
N ILE A 141 9.84 10.38 -3.21
CA ILE A 141 10.21 8.96 -3.02
C ILE A 141 11.73 8.80 -2.88
N VAL A 142 12.50 9.43 -3.76
CA VAL A 142 13.96 9.27 -3.77
C VAL A 142 14.62 10.22 -2.75
N ASN A 143 14.41 11.52 -2.88
CA ASN A 143 15.19 12.50 -2.11
C ASN A 143 14.71 12.61 -0.66
N GLN A 144 13.41 12.61 -0.40
CA GLN A 144 12.88 12.85 0.94
C GLN A 144 12.72 11.55 1.75
N LEU A 145 12.15 10.50 1.16
CA LEU A 145 11.88 9.23 1.84
C LEU A 145 13.03 8.22 1.73
N ASN A 146 14.00 8.45 0.82
CA ASN A 146 15.12 7.55 0.55
C ASN A 146 14.67 6.09 0.34
N ILE A 147 13.65 5.90 -0.48
CA ILE A 147 13.03 4.59 -0.72
C ILE A 147 14.00 3.66 -1.47
N HIS A 148 14.18 2.46 -0.92
CA HIS A 148 15.06 1.46 -1.53
C HIS A 148 14.40 0.77 -2.73
N LYS A 149 13.11 0.43 -2.66
CA LYS A 149 12.32 -0.13 -3.77
C LYS A 149 10.87 0.34 -3.71
N LEU A 150 10.29 0.50 -4.90
CA LEU A 150 8.88 0.87 -5.09
C LEU A 150 8.12 -0.31 -5.70
N VAL A 151 6.99 -0.64 -5.12
CA VAL A 151 6.02 -1.64 -5.62
C VAL A 151 4.78 -0.89 -6.06
N ILE A 152 4.43 -0.98 -7.33
CA ILE A 152 3.26 -0.30 -7.91
C ILE A 152 2.27 -1.36 -8.38
N GLY A 153 0.99 -1.14 -8.14
CA GLY A 153 -0.07 -1.95 -8.71
C GLY A 153 -0.20 -1.72 -10.22
N TYR A 154 -0.81 -2.66 -10.94
CA TYR A 154 -0.92 -2.62 -12.40
C TYR A 154 -1.67 -1.40 -12.96
N ASN A 155 -2.58 -0.80 -12.17
CA ASN A 155 -3.45 0.31 -12.58
C ASN A 155 -3.16 1.63 -11.83
N HIS A 156 -1.91 1.93 -11.61
CA HIS A 156 -1.50 3.23 -11.03
C HIS A 156 -0.92 4.14 -12.08
#